data_f6189c700a4560c4994a78f7684518a6
#
_entry.id   f6189c700a4560c4994a78f7684518a6
#
_cell.length_a   1.000
_cell.length_b   1.000
_cell.length_c   1.000
_cell.angle_alpha   90.00
_cell.angle_beta   90.00
_cell.angle_gamma   90.00
#
_symmetry.space_group_name_H-M   'P 1'
#
loop_
_entity.id
_entity.type
_entity.pdbx_description
1 polymer ?
#
loop_
_entity_poly.entity_id
_entity_poly.type
_entity_poly.pdbx_seq_one_letter_code
_entity_poly.pdbx_strand_id
1 'polypeptide(L)'
;MSAKHPVIAVTGSSGAGTTTTSLAFRKIFQQLNLNAAEVEGDSFHRFTRPEMDMAIRKARDMGRHISYFGPEANDFSLLEHTFAEYGRSGSGQSRKYLHTYDEAVPWNQVPGTFTPWQPLPEPTDVLFYEGLHGGVMTPQHNVAENVDLLVGVVPIVNLEWIQKLVRDTSERGHSREAVMDSVVRSMEDYINYITPQFSRTHINFQRVPTVDTSNPFAARGIPSLDESFVVIHFQALEDIDFPYLLSMLQGAFISQINTLVVPGGKMGLAMELIMGPLVRRLIEGKKIV
;
A
#
# COMPACT_ATOMS: atom_id res chain seq x y z
N MET A 1 -16.46 -9.57 -5.52
CA MET A 1 -16.59 -8.69 -6.69
C MET A 1 -17.66 -7.67 -6.41
N SER A 2 -17.29 -6.39 -6.52
CA SER A 2 -18.27 -5.32 -6.55
C SER A 2 -19.13 -5.44 -7.81
N ALA A 3 -20.42 -5.41 -7.68
CA ALA A 3 -21.31 -5.65 -8.82
C ALA A 3 -21.43 -4.43 -9.75
N LYS A 4 -21.04 -3.22 -9.31
CA LYS A 4 -21.28 -1.96 -10.04
C LYS A 4 -20.12 -0.96 -9.95
N HIS A 5 -19.41 -0.89 -8.83
CA HIS A 5 -18.36 0.09 -8.57
C HIS A 5 -17.09 -0.63 -8.15
N PRO A 6 -16.10 -0.78 -9.04
CA PRO A 6 -14.91 -1.56 -8.76
C PRO A 6 -14.05 -0.94 -7.66
N VAL A 7 -13.41 -1.83 -6.90
CA VAL A 7 -12.47 -1.50 -5.83
C VAL A 7 -11.08 -1.99 -6.22
N ILE A 8 -10.14 -1.06 -6.35
CA ILE A 8 -8.71 -1.33 -6.57
C ILE A 8 -8.00 -1.05 -5.26
N ALA A 9 -7.27 -2.03 -4.74
CA ALA A 9 -6.47 -1.85 -3.54
C ALA A 9 -4.99 -2.11 -3.82
N VAL A 10 -4.17 -1.15 -3.41
CA VAL A 10 -2.71 -1.32 -3.31
C VAL A 10 -2.38 -1.57 -1.85
N THR A 11 -1.81 -2.74 -1.58
CA THR A 11 -1.35 -3.10 -0.24
C THR A 11 0.17 -3.16 -0.20
N GLY A 12 0.74 -2.58 0.84
CA GLY A 12 2.19 -2.56 1.02
C GLY A 12 2.56 -1.93 2.34
N SER A 13 3.74 -2.28 2.84
CA SER A 13 4.21 -1.72 4.09
C SER A 13 4.61 -0.25 3.96
N SER A 14 4.59 0.41 5.10
CA SER A 14 4.98 1.81 5.22
C SER A 14 6.41 2.05 4.71
N GLY A 15 6.56 2.80 3.64
CA GLY A 15 7.85 3.05 2.98
C GLY A 15 8.10 2.21 1.72
N ALA A 16 7.16 1.37 1.31
CA ALA A 16 7.30 0.47 0.16
C ALA A 16 7.47 1.17 -1.22
N GLY A 17 7.38 2.48 -1.28
CA GLY A 17 7.40 3.24 -2.55
C GLY A 17 6.00 3.53 -3.08
N THR A 18 5.06 3.67 -2.17
CA THR A 18 3.64 3.94 -2.43
C THR A 18 3.42 5.19 -3.27
N THR A 19 4.25 6.22 -3.11
CA THR A 19 4.18 7.45 -3.94
C THR A 19 4.33 7.15 -5.43
N THR A 20 5.28 6.29 -5.82
CA THR A 20 5.46 5.90 -7.24
C THR A 20 4.22 5.17 -7.76
N THR A 21 3.63 4.32 -6.93
CA THR A 21 2.42 3.55 -7.25
C THR A 21 1.22 4.47 -7.43
N SER A 22 0.97 5.37 -6.49
CA SER A 22 -0.14 6.34 -6.57
C SER A 22 -0.01 7.24 -7.80
N LEU A 23 1.21 7.69 -8.13
CA LEU A 23 1.44 8.47 -9.35
C LEU A 23 1.15 7.66 -10.62
N ALA A 24 1.54 6.38 -10.67
CA ALA A 24 1.25 5.51 -11.81
C ALA A 24 -0.27 5.30 -11.97
N PHE A 25 -0.99 5.02 -10.88
CA PHE A 25 -2.46 4.85 -10.94
C PHE A 25 -3.18 6.14 -11.31
N ARG A 26 -2.80 7.30 -10.77
CA ARG A 26 -3.38 8.59 -11.17
C ARG A 26 -3.18 8.85 -12.67
N LYS A 27 -2.03 8.52 -13.22
CA LYS A 27 -1.77 8.63 -14.66
C LYS A 27 -2.65 7.66 -15.47
N ILE A 28 -2.82 6.42 -15.02
CA ILE A 28 -3.74 5.44 -15.63
C ILE A 28 -5.17 5.98 -15.61
N PHE A 29 -5.65 6.48 -14.48
CA PHE A 29 -6.99 7.05 -14.37
C PHE A 29 -7.18 8.25 -15.30
N GLN A 30 -6.21 9.15 -15.39
CA GLN A 30 -6.24 10.27 -16.36
C GLN A 30 -6.29 9.77 -17.82
N GLN A 31 -5.46 8.79 -18.19
CA GLN A 31 -5.44 8.22 -19.53
C GLN A 31 -6.75 7.54 -19.92
N LEU A 32 -7.43 6.93 -18.95
CA LEU A 32 -8.71 6.25 -19.12
C LEU A 32 -9.91 7.18 -18.88
N ASN A 33 -9.68 8.45 -18.54
CA ASN A 33 -10.70 9.44 -18.18
C ASN A 33 -11.63 8.95 -17.06
N LEU A 34 -11.03 8.40 -15.99
CA LEU A 34 -11.74 7.86 -14.83
C LEU A 34 -11.63 8.81 -13.63
N ASN A 35 -12.73 8.96 -12.91
CA ASN A 35 -12.78 9.62 -11.61
C ASN A 35 -12.61 8.58 -10.50
N ALA A 36 -11.53 8.65 -9.74
CA ALA A 36 -11.29 7.76 -8.62
C ALA A 36 -11.67 8.40 -7.29
N ALA A 37 -12.36 7.64 -6.42
CA ALA A 37 -12.45 7.94 -5.01
C ALA A 37 -11.17 7.43 -4.33
N GLU A 38 -10.25 8.32 -3.97
CA GLU A 38 -8.97 7.96 -3.32
C GLU A 38 -9.19 7.81 -1.81
N VAL A 39 -8.77 6.68 -1.24
CA VAL A 39 -8.88 6.35 0.18
C VAL A 39 -7.53 5.87 0.70
N GLU A 40 -7.02 6.55 1.72
CA GLU A 40 -5.76 6.21 2.37
C GLU A 40 -5.99 5.22 3.52
N GLY A 41 -5.13 4.20 3.65
CA GLY A 41 -5.25 3.17 4.69
C GLY A 41 -5.17 3.73 6.11
N ASP A 42 -4.41 4.78 6.32
CA ASP A 42 -4.27 5.45 7.62
C ASP A 42 -5.59 6.10 8.10
N SER A 43 -6.58 6.27 7.21
CA SER A 43 -7.96 6.67 7.58
C SER A 43 -8.61 5.72 8.59
N PHE A 44 -8.20 4.46 8.58
CA PHE A 44 -8.78 3.40 9.40
C PHE A 44 -8.00 3.14 10.70
N HIS A 45 -6.98 3.94 11.02
CA HIS A 45 -6.38 3.89 12.34
C HIS A 45 -7.39 4.26 13.43
N ARG A 46 -7.39 3.50 14.54
CA ARG A 46 -8.27 3.75 15.68
C ARG A 46 -7.81 4.91 16.53
N PHE A 47 -6.51 5.18 16.56
CA PHE A 47 -5.86 6.08 17.52
C PHE A 47 -5.18 7.24 16.82
N THR A 48 -5.30 8.42 17.42
CA THR A 48 -4.37 9.54 17.20
C THR A 48 -2.96 9.13 17.66
N ARG A 49 -1.94 9.88 17.28
CA ARG A 49 -0.55 9.58 17.68
C ARG A 49 -0.38 9.56 19.21
N PRO A 50 -0.89 10.55 20.00
CA PRO A 50 -0.79 10.48 21.46
C PRO A 50 -1.55 9.29 22.07
N GLU A 51 -2.71 8.94 21.54
CA GLU A 51 -3.49 7.78 22.00
C GLU A 51 -2.76 6.47 21.71
N MET A 52 -2.14 6.35 20.52
CA MET A 52 -1.34 5.18 20.17
C MET A 52 -0.12 5.03 21.08
N ASP A 53 0.56 6.13 21.40
CA ASP A 53 1.68 6.12 22.34
C ASP A 53 1.24 5.64 23.74
N MET A 54 0.08 6.07 24.20
CA MET A 54 -0.50 5.60 25.46
C MET A 54 -0.88 4.12 25.41
N ALA A 55 -1.49 3.68 24.30
CA ALA A 55 -1.88 2.27 24.09
C ALA A 55 -0.64 1.36 24.07
N ILE A 56 0.43 1.77 23.40
CA ILE A 56 1.72 1.04 23.36
C ILE A 56 2.30 0.90 24.75
N ARG A 57 2.35 1.99 25.56
CA ARG A 57 2.86 1.95 26.94
C ARG A 57 2.04 1.00 27.79
N LYS A 58 0.72 1.12 27.76
CA LYS A 58 -0.18 0.25 28.52
C LYS A 58 -0.05 -1.22 28.13
N ALA A 59 0.08 -1.52 26.83
CA ALA A 59 0.31 -2.88 26.38
C ALA A 59 1.64 -3.45 26.88
N ARG A 60 2.73 -2.63 26.81
CA ARG A 60 4.05 -3.01 27.34
C ARG A 60 4.02 -3.34 28.84
N ASP A 61 3.31 -2.53 29.65
CA ASP A 61 3.14 -2.78 31.08
C ASP A 61 2.41 -4.09 31.38
N MET A 62 1.60 -4.55 30.43
CA MET A 62 0.88 -5.85 30.48
C MET A 62 1.64 -7.00 29.81
N GLY A 63 2.88 -6.82 29.35
CA GLY A 63 3.64 -7.82 28.60
C GLY A 63 3.07 -8.12 27.21
N ARG A 64 2.30 -7.20 26.62
CA ARG A 64 1.70 -7.33 25.29
C ARG A 64 2.34 -6.36 24.30
N HIS A 65 2.14 -6.64 23.01
CA HIS A 65 2.59 -5.78 21.92
C HIS A 65 1.39 -5.19 21.19
N ILE A 66 1.52 -3.94 20.76
CA ILE A 66 0.61 -3.25 19.82
C ILE A 66 1.48 -2.54 18.80
N SER A 67 1.11 -2.66 17.54
CA SER A 67 1.75 -1.93 16.45
C SER A 67 0.71 -1.34 15.50
N TYR A 68 1.15 -0.46 14.60
CA TYR A 68 0.31 0.06 13.51
C TYR A 68 -0.06 -1.01 12.46
N PHE A 69 0.51 -2.22 12.51
CA PHE A 69 0.20 -3.30 11.60
C PHE A 69 -0.93 -4.20 12.10
N GLY A 70 -1.21 -4.18 13.42
CA GLY A 70 -2.15 -5.07 14.06
C GLY A 70 -3.60 -4.56 14.11
N PRO A 71 -4.54 -5.45 14.47
CA PRO A 71 -5.97 -5.15 14.54
C PRO A 71 -6.34 -4.21 15.68
N GLU A 72 -5.50 -4.10 16.72
CA GLU A 72 -5.74 -3.18 17.82
C GLU A 72 -5.66 -1.72 17.38
N ALA A 73 -4.75 -1.42 16.44
CA ALA A 73 -4.53 -0.07 15.93
C ALA A 73 -5.40 0.25 14.71
N ASN A 74 -6.02 -0.76 14.07
CA ASN A 74 -6.74 -0.58 12.82
C ASN A 74 -8.17 -1.09 12.91
N ASP A 75 -9.09 -0.39 12.26
CA ASP A 75 -10.50 -0.79 12.17
C ASP A 75 -10.76 -1.60 10.90
N PHE A 76 -10.46 -2.91 10.93
CA PHE A 76 -10.69 -3.79 9.80
C PHE A 76 -12.17 -3.95 9.46
N SER A 77 -13.06 -3.85 10.47
CA SER A 77 -14.51 -3.87 10.24
C SER A 77 -14.97 -2.69 9.40
N LEU A 78 -14.49 -1.49 9.76
CA LEU A 78 -14.81 -0.28 9.01
C LEU A 78 -14.21 -0.30 7.60
N LEU A 79 -12.98 -0.80 7.44
CA LEU A 79 -12.34 -0.94 6.13
C LEU A 79 -13.12 -1.90 5.23
N GLU A 80 -13.47 -3.08 5.74
CA GLU A 80 -14.29 -4.08 5.04
C GLU A 80 -15.64 -3.50 4.63
N HIS A 81 -16.32 -2.82 5.57
CA HIS A 81 -17.60 -2.16 5.32
C HIS A 81 -17.50 -1.08 4.24
N THR A 82 -16.45 -0.24 4.28
CA THR A 82 -16.23 0.83 3.29
C THR A 82 -16.08 0.26 1.88
N PHE A 83 -15.31 -0.82 1.72
CA PHE A 83 -15.15 -1.47 0.41
C PHE A 83 -16.45 -2.09 -0.08
N ALA A 84 -17.15 -2.82 0.81
CA ALA A 84 -18.44 -3.43 0.48
C ALA A 84 -19.51 -2.39 0.14
N GLU A 85 -19.59 -1.29 0.87
CA GLU A 85 -20.54 -0.20 0.62
C GLU A 85 -20.25 0.49 -0.71
N TYR A 86 -18.99 0.87 -0.95
CA TYR A 86 -18.61 1.47 -2.22
C TYR A 86 -18.91 0.54 -3.40
N GLY A 87 -18.51 -0.73 -3.32
CA GLY A 87 -18.76 -1.72 -4.37
C GLY A 87 -20.25 -1.87 -4.73
N ARG A 88 -21.14 -1.63 -3.78
CA ARG A 88 -22.60 -1.71 -3.95
C ARG A 88 -23.22 -0.40 -4.48
N SER A 89 -22.80 0.75 -3.95
CA SER A 89 -23.49 2.04 -4.13
C SER A 89 -22.66 3.12 -4.84
N GLY A 90 -21.32 2.96 -4.92
CA GLY A 90 -20.42 4.01 -5.40
C GLY A 90 -20.22 5.15 -4.40
N SER A 91 -20.72 5.00 -3.16
CA SER A 91 -20.65 6.03 -2.11
C SER A 91 -19.94 5.49 -0.87
N GLY A 92 -19.61 6.37 0.05
CA GLY A 92 -18.95 6.03 1.31
C GLY A 92 -18.41 7.29 1.98
N GLN A 93 -17.57 7.07 3.00
CA GLN A 93 -16.90 8.14 3.72
C GLN A 93 -15.42 7.83 3.92
N SER A 94 -14.61 8.87 3.97
CA SER A 94 -13.19 8.79 4.29
C SER A 94 -12.77 9.95 5.17
N ARG A 95 -11.65 9.81 5.85
CA ARG A 95 -10.94 10.88 6.55
C ARG A 95 -9.45 10.76 6.26
N LYS A 96 -8.64 11.75 6.63
CA LYS A 96 -7.21 11.69 6.50
C LYS A 96 -6.53 11.67 7.87
N TYR A 97 -5.49 10.88 7.99
CA TYR A 97 -4.55 10.98 9.10
C TYR A 97 -3.50 12.02 8.73
N LEU A 98 -3.31 13.03 9.58
CA LEU A 98 -2.45 14.19 9.32
C LEU A 98 -1.05 13.92 9.87
N HIS A 99 -0.09 13.69 8.99
CA HIS A 99 1.28 13.31 9.38
C HIS A 99 2.14 14.50 9.75
N THR A 100 1.96 15.63 9.04
CA THR A 100 2.80 16.83 9.11
C THR A 100 2.01 18.08 9.48
N TYR A 101 2.71 19.16 9.82
CA TYR A 101 2.09 20.46 10.07
C TYR A 101 1.42 21.03 8.82
N ASP A 102 2.05 20.87 7.65
CA ASP A 102 1.50 21.37 6.38
C ASP A 102 0.16 20.70 6.04
N GLU A 103 -0.01 19.43 6.40
CA GLU A 103 -1.27 18.71 6.25
C GLU A 103 -2.32 19.11 7.30
N ALA A 104 -1.89 19.46 8.51
CA ALA A 104 -2.79 19.72 9.64
C ALA A 104 -3.35 21.15 9.68
N VAL A 105 -2.54 22.15 9.31
CA VAL A 105 -2.90 23.57 9.35
C VAL A 105 -4.20 23.89 8.59
N PRO A 106 -4.44 23.41 7.35
CA PRO A 106 -5.68 23.69 6.63
C PRO A 106 -6.96 23.21 7.34
N TRP A 107 -6.82 22.22 8.24
CA TRP A 107 -7.91 21.64 9.01
C TRP A 107 -8.03 22.19 10.44
N ASN A 108 -7.18 23.16 10.81
CA ASN A 108 -7.05 23.64 12.18
C ASN A 108 -6.80 22.50 13.19
N GLN A 109 -5.96 21.54 12.80
CA GLN A 109 -5.59 20.35 13.54
C GLN A 109 -4.09 20.37 13.84
N VAL A 110 -3.63 19.36 14.57
CA VAL A 110 -2.21 19.11 14.85
C VAL A 110 -1.76 17.79 14.20
N PRO A 111 -0.46 17.63 13.88
CA PRO A 111 0.06 16.37 13.37
C PRO A 111 -0.26 15.19 14.29
N GLY A 112 -0.59 14.05 13.69
CA GLY A 112 -0.95 12.85 14.44
C GLY A 112 -2.42 12.75 14.83
N THR A 113 -3.28 13.58 14.23
CA THR A 113 -4.75 13.54 14.38
C THR A 113 -5.44 13.26 13.06
N PHE A 114 -6.75 13.29 13.04
CA PHE A 114 -7.57 13.02 11.86
C PHE A 114 -8.36 14.24 11.41
N THR A 115 -8.63 14.35 10.12
CA THR A 115 -9.70 15.23 9.64
C THR A 115 -11.06 14.69 10.09
N PRO A 116 -12.12 15.51 10.08
CA PRO A 116 -13.49 14.99 10.14
C PRO A 116 -13.75 14.01 9.00
N TRP A 117 -14.68 13.06 9.21
CA TRP A 117 -15.20 12.20 8.16
C TRP A 117 -15.89 13.03 7.08
N GLN A 118 -15.57 12.76 5.83
CA GLN A 118 -16.10 13.42 4.65
C GLN A 118 -16.71 12.37 3.72
N PRO A 119 -17.83 12.66 3.04
CA PRO A 119 -18.33 11.80 2.00
C PRO A 119 -17.28 11.68 0.88
N LEU A 120 -17.18 10.50 0.27
CA LEU A 120 -16.38 10.32 -0.93
C LEU A 120 -16.93 11.21 -2.06
N PRO A 121 -16.06 11.66 -3.00
CA PRO A 121 -16.51 12.41 -4.17
C PRO A 121 -17.52 11.59 -4.98
N GLU A 122 -18.52 12.26 -5.55
CA GLU A 122 -19.51 11.66 -6.43
C GLU A 122 -19.74 12.56 -7.67
N PRO A 123 -19.89 12.01 -8.88
CA PRO A 123 -19.78 10.58 -9.22
C PRO A 123 -18.32 10.12 -9.34
N THR A 124 -18.06 8.87 -8.98
CA THR A 124 -16.77 8.20 -9.22
C THR A 124 -16.94 6.86 -9.92
N ASP A 125 -15.91 6.47 -10.70
CA ASP A 125 -15.90 5.25 -11.49
C ASP A 125 -15.25 4.07 -10.76
N VAL A 126 -14.38 4.38 -9.79
CA VAL A 126 -13.57 3.40 -9.06
C VAL A 126 -13.19 3.91 -7.68
N LEU A 127 -13.16 3.02 -6.68
CA LEU A 127 -12.45 3.29 -5.43
C LEU A 127 -11.00 2.84 -5.56
N PHE A 128 -10.08 3.73 -5.25
CA PHE A 128 -8.65 3.45 -5.19
C PHE A 128 -8.17 3.58 -3.75
N TYR A 129 -7.81 2.44 -3.17
CA TYR A 129 -7.25 2.36 -1.82
C TYR A 129 -5.73 2.16 -1.89
N GLU A 130 -5.00 2.89 -1.06
CA GLU A 130 -3.59 2.65 -0.79
C GLU A 130 -3.35 2.57 0.71
N GLY A 131 -2.72 1.47 1.16
CA GLY A 131 -2.39 1.32 2.58
C GLY A 131 -1.86 -0.05 2.96
N LEU A 132 -1.84 -0.30 4.27
CA LEU A 132 -1.24 -1.52 4.83
C LEU A 132 -2.13 -2.76 4.68
N HIS A 133 -3.45 -2.62 4.59
CA HIS A 133 -4.38 -3.69 4.88
C HIS A 133 -5.40 -3.95 3.75
N GLY A 134 -5.08 -3.55 2.51
CA GLY A 134 -5.99 -3.68 1.37
C GLY A 134 -6.44 -5.12 1.05
N GLY A 135 -5.68 -6.12 1.48
CA GLY A 135 -6.00 -7.53 1.30
C GLY A 135 -6.04 -8.33 2.61
N VAL A 136 -6.20 -7.66 3.76
CA VAL A 136 -6.14 -8.33 5.06
C VAL A 136 -7.30 -9.31 5.25
N MET A 137 -6.97 -10.48 5.79
CA MET A 137 -7.94 -11.49 6.25
C MET A 137 -7.61 -11.90 7.68
N THR A 138 -8.64 -11.98 8.49
CA THR A 138 -8.61 -12.49 9.87
C THR A 138 -9.77 -13.45 10.06
N PRO A 139 -9.86 -14.17 11.19
CA PRO A 139 -11.04 -15.00 11.47
C PRO A 139 -12.37 -14.22 11.49
N GLN A 140 -12.34 -12.91 11.71
CA GLN A 140 -13.53 -12.06 11.83
C GLN A 140 -13.78 -11.18 10.61
N HIS A 141 -12.75 -10.90 9.79
CA HIS A 141 -12.81 -9.93 8.68
C HIS A 141 -12.14 -10.46 7.43
N ASN A 142 -12.73 -10.21 6.27
CA ASN A 142 -12.19 -10.54 4.96
C ASN A 142 -12.25 -9.32 4.01
N VAL A 143 -11.34 -8.39 4.19
CA VAL A 143 -11.26 -7.18 3.35
C VAL A 143 -11.01 -7.56 1.89
N ALA A 144 -10.17 -8.57 1.64
CA ALA A 144 -9.80 -9.01 0.29
C ALA A 144 -11.00 -9.44 -0.58
N GLU A 145 -12.10 -9.92 0.03
CA GLU A 145 -13.30 -10.36 -0.70
C GLU A 145 -13.99 -9.21 -1.47
N ASN A 146 -13.82 -7.99 -0.98
CA ASN A 146 -14.44 -6.79 -1.55
C ASN A 146 -13.51 -6.03 -2.51
N VAL A 147 -12.37 -6.62 -2.91
CA VAL A 147 -11.40 -6.02 -3.81
C VAL A 147 -11.42 -6.73 -5.16
N ASP A 148 -11.55 -5.96 -6.24
CA ASP A 148 -11.60 -6.48 -7.61
C ASP A 148 -10.20 -6.56 -8.24
N LEU A 149 -9.28 -5.66 -7.85
CA LEU A 149 -7.86 -5.71 -8.24
C LEU A 149 -6.99 -5.41 -7.02
N LEU A 150 -6.32 -6.43 -6.51
CA LEU A 150 -5.40 -6.32 -5.38
C LEU A 150 -3.96 -6.36 -5.86
N VAL A 151 -3.20 -5.29 -5.58
CA VAL A 151 -1.81 -5.11 -5.99
C VAL A 151 -0.91 -5.03 -4.75
N GLY A 152 0.16 -5.81 -4.73
CA GLY A 152 1.18 -5.75 -3.69
C GLY A 152 2.35 -4.86 -4.11
N VAL A 153 2.78 -3.97 -3.22
CA VAL A 153 4.03 -3.22 -3.35
C VAL A 153 4.93 -3.62 -2.19
N VAL A 154 5.91 -4.44 -2.50
CA VAL A 154 6.67 -5.21 -1.52
C VAL A 154 8.16 -4.93 -1.68
N PRO A 155 8.79 -4.06 -0.89
CA PRO A 155 10.26 -4.03 -0.85
C PRO A 155 10.79 -5.30 -0.19
N ILE A 156 12.06 -5.64 -0.43
CA ILE A 156 12.71 -6.58 0.47
C ILE A 156 12.78 -5.97 1.88
N VAL A 157 12.71 -6.82 2.91
CA VAL A 157 12.61 -6.36 4.31
C VAL A 157 13.71 -5.37 4.70
N ASN A 158 14.97 -5.61 4.28
CA ASN A 158 16.05 -4.68 4.58
C ASN A 158 15.84 -3.31 3.97
N LEU A 159 15.35 -3.25 2.72
CA LEU A 159 15.03 -1.96 2.07
C LEU A 159 13.89 -1.24 2.77
N GLU A 160 12.85 -1.97 3.18
CA GLU A 160 11.73 -1.42 3.92
C GLU A 160 12.18 -0.76 5.23
N TRP A 161 13.06 -1.43 5.98
CA TRP A 161 13.61 -0.88 7.22
C TRP A 161 14.48 0.34 6.98
N ILE A 162 15.30 0.33 5.91
CA ILE A 162 16.08 1.51 5.50
C ILE A 162 15.15 2.68 5.19
N GLN A 163 14.13 2.45 4.37
CA GLN A 163 13.18 3.49 3.98
C GLN A 163 12.44 4.06 5.20
N LYS A 164 11.94 3.18 6.08
CA LYS A 164 11.29 3.60 7.32
C LYS A 164 12.24 4.38 8.21
N LEU A 165 13.46 3.90 8.42
CA LEU A 165 14.46 4.55 9.26
C LEU A 165 14.79 5.95 8.75
N VAL A 166 15.13 6.07 7.46
CA VAL A 166 15.49 7.36 6.86
C VAL A 166 14.31 8.33 6.92
N ARG A 167 13.12 7.94 6.48
CA ARG A 167 11.93 8.79 6.49
C ARG A 167 11.56 9.25 7.90
N ASP A 168 11.44 8.32 8.85
CA ASP A 168 10.93 8.64 10.18
C ASP A 168 11.94 9.48 10.97
N THR A 169 13.25 9.39 10.68
CA THR A 169 14.26 10.26 11.29
C THR A 169 14.37 11.62 10.62
N SER A 170 14.31 11.72 9.28
CA SER A 170 14.50 12.98 8.55
C SER A 170 13.25 13.84 8.46
N GLU A 171 12.07 13.23 8.36
CA GLU A 171 10.81 13.94 8.06
C GLU A 171 9.88 14.01 9.29
N ARG A 172 9.93 12.99 10.17
CA ARG A 172 9.01 12.85 11.30
C ARG A 172 9.64 13.15 12.66
N GLY A 173 10.96 13.38 12.70
CA GLY A 173 11.69 13.78 13.90
C GLY A 173 11.86 12.68 14.95
N HIS A 174 11.70 11.40 14.60
CA HIS A 174 11.94 10.28 15.51
C HIS A 174 13.44 10.00 15.67
N SER A 175 13.87 9.52 16.85
CA SER A 175 15.24 9.02 17.00
C SER A 175 15.42 7.67 16.31
N ARG A 176 16.66 7.34 15.91
CA ARG A 176 16.97 6.04 15.28
C ARG A 176 16.56 4.86 16.17
N GLU A 177 16.85 4.98 17.47
CA GLU A 177 16.52 3.97 18.49
C GLU A 177 15.00 3.74 18.58
N ALA A 178 14.21 4.81 18.54
CA ALA A 178 12.75 4.72 18.55
C ALA A 178 12.20 4.04 17.29
N VAL A 179 12.80 4.31 16.13
CA VAL A 179 12.41 3.64 14.87
C VAL A 179 12.81 2.17 14.91
N MET A 180 14.01 1.82 15.35
CA MET A 180 14.46 0.44 15.50
C MET A 180 13.57 -0.35 16.47
N ASP A 181 13.25 0.20 17.63
CA ASP A 181 12.31 -0.39 18.60
C ASP A 181 10.93 -0.62 17.95
N SER A 182 10.44 0.36 17.19
CA SER A 182 9.16 0.24 16.46
C SER A 182 9.19 -0.89 15.43
N VAL A 183 10.27 -1.03 14.65
CA VAL A 183 10.44 -2.11 13.66
C VAL A 183 10.39 -3.47 14.35
N VAL A 184 11.22 -3.67 15.38
CA VAL A 184 11.30 -4.96 16.09
C VAL A 184 9.96 -5.32 16.74
N ARG A 185 9.32 -4.35 17.39
CA ARG A 185 8.03 -4.56 18.05
C ARG A 185 6.91 -4.90 17.07
N SER A 186 6.99 -4.41 15.84
CA SER A 186 5.95 -4.63 14.83
C SER A 186 6.06 -5.97 14.09
N MET A 187 7.13 -6.74 14.32
CA MET A 187 7.41 -7.95 13.51
C MET A 187 6.35 -9.04 13.65
N GLU A 188 5.77 -9.23 14.82
CA GLU A 188 4.69 -10.21 15.02
C GLU A 188 3.48 -9.86 14.16
N ASP A 189 3.02 -8.61 14.23
CA ASP A 189 1.90 -8.13 13.43
C ASP A 189 2.24 -8.10 11.93
N TYR A 190 3.47 -7.77 11.58
CA TYR A 190 3.95 -7.82 10.20
C TYR A 190 3.80 -9.22 9.60
N ILE A 191 4.22 -10.25 10.33
CA ILE A 191 4.12 -11.65 9.90
C ILE A 191 2.65 -12.10 9.83
N ASN A 192 1.81 -11.66 10.78
CA ASN A 192 0.43 -12.13 10.89
C ASN A 192 -0.55 -11.39 9.98
N TYR A 193 -0.33 -10.09 9.71
CA TYR A 193 -1.31 -9.24 9.03
C TYR A 193 -0.81 -8.60 7.73
N ILE A 194 0.51 -8.41 7.55
CA ILE A 194 1.05 -7.77 6.35
C ILE A 194 1.48 -8.81 5.32
N THR A 195 2.42 -9.69 5.68
CA THR A 195 3.00 -10.63 4.70
C THR A 195 1.98 -11.61 4.09
N PRO A 196 0.94 -12.11 4.81
CA PRO A 196 -0.01 -13.05 4.22
C PRO A 196 -0.85 -12.45 3.08
N GLN A 197 -0.97 -11.12 3.01
CA GLN A 197 -1.71 -10.46 1.96
C GLN A 197 -1.06 -10.66 0.59
N PHE A 198 0.29 -10.70 0.53
CA PHE A 198 1.05 -10.79 -0.71
C PHE A 198 0.88 -12.12 -1.45
N SER A 199 0.39 -13.16 -0.80
CA SER A 199 -0.01 -14.42 -1.45
C SER A 199 -1.41 -14.38 -2.09
N ARG A 200 -2.17 -13.30 -1.85
CA ARG A 200 -3.54 -13.10 -2.38
C ARG A 200 -3.63 -12.02 -3.43
N THR A 201 -2.55 -11.28 -3.65
CA THR A 201 -2.51 -10.22 -4.66
C THR A 201 -2.54 -10.81 -6.06
N HIS A 202 -3.15 -10.10 -6.99
CA HIS A 202 -3.09 -10.44 -8.42
C HIS A 202 -1.67 -10.23 -8.98
N ILE A 203 -0.99 -9.17 -8.51
CA ILE A 203 0.37 -8.83 -8.92
C ILE A 203 1.13 -8.26 -7.74
N ASN A 204 2.40 -8.68 -7.57
CA ASN A 204 3.34 -8.08 -6.63
C ASN A 204 4.46 -7.36 -7.38
N PHE A 205 4.76 -6.13 -6.96
CA PHE A 205 5.93 -5.37 -7.37
C PHE A 205 6.94 -5.36 -6.22
N GLN A 206 7.99 -6.15 -6.33
CA GLN A 206 9.02 -6.25 -5.30
C GLN A 206 10.27 -5.50 -5.71
N ARG A 207 10.61 -4.44 -4.99
CA ARG A 207 11.85 -3.71 -5.19
C ARG A 207 13.01 -4.40 -4.48
N VAL A 208 14.09 -4.66 -5.23
CA VAL A 208 15.29 -5.36 -4.78
C VAL A 208 16.52 -4.50 -5.11
N PRO A 209 17.22 -3.94 -4.09
CA PRO A 209 18.44 -3.19 -4.32
C PRO A 209 19.57 -4.06 -4.87
N THR A 210 20.44 -3.45 -5.67
CA THR A 210 21.68 -4.05 -6.20
C THR A 210 22.93 -3.61 -5.41
N VAL A 211 22.74 -2.84 -4.35
CA VAL A 211 23.76 -2.38 -3.41
C VAL A 211 23.62 -3.11 -2.08
N ASP A 212 24.67 -3.06 -1.27
CA ASP A 212 24.68 -3.71 0.04
C ASP A 212 23.62 -3.11 0.98
N THR A 213 22.71 -3.95 1.44
CA THR A 213 21.67 -3.65 2.43
C THR A 213 21.73 -4.59 3.63
N SER A 214 22.85 -5.30 3.83
CA SER A 214 23.01 -6.31 4.88
C SER A 214 22.81 -5.76 6.29
N ASN A 215 23.15 -4.48 6.52
CA ASN A 215 22.90 -3.79 7.79
C ASN A 215 21.94 -2.59 7.58
N PRO A 216 20.62 -2.82 7.56
CA PRO A 216 19.64 -1.78 7.30
C PRO A 216 19.66 -0.66 8.34
N PHE A 217 20.04 -0.96 9.58
CA PHE A 217 20.12 0.01 10.65
C PHE A 217 21.38 0.89 10.64
N ALA A 218 22.39 0.56 9.80
CA ALA A 218 23.55 1.43 9.58
C ALA A 218 23.39 2.35 8.35
N ALA A 219 22.37 2.14 7.54
CA ALA A 219 22.14 2.91 6.32
C ALA A 219 21.96 4.41 6.60
N ARG A 220 22.54 5.24 5.73
CA ARG A 220 22.46 6.71 5.78
C ARG A 220 21.59 7.30 4.68
N GLY A 221 21.18 6.50 3.72
CA GLY A 221 20.32 6.89 2.59
C GLY A 221 19.57 5.70 2.05
N ILE A 222 18.53 5.98 1.28
CA ILE A 222 17.72 4.97 0.61
C ILE A 222 18.38 4.66 -0.74
N PRO A 223 18.64 3.39 -1.09
CA PRO A 223 19.07 3.04 -2.44
C PRO A 223 18.15 3.66 -3.50
N SER A 224 18.70 4.24 -4.55
CA SER A 224 17.94 4.85 -5.64
C SER A 224 17.22 3.79 -6.48
N LEU A 225 16.30 4.23 -7.34
CA LEU A 225 15.65 3.33 -8.30
C LEU A 225 16.68 2.72 -9.27
N ASP A 226 17.69 3.48 -9.70
CA ASP A 226 18.74 2.99 -10.60
C ASP A 226 19.69 1.99 -9.93
N GLU A 227 19.73 1.98 -8.59
CA GLU A 227 20.43 0.97 -7.78
C GLU A 227 19.52 -0.20 -7.39
N SER A 228 18.47 -0.47 -8.17
CA SER A 228 17.50 -1.53 -7.85
C SER A 228 16.98 -2.22 -9.12
N PHE A 229 16.49 -3.44 -8.94
CA PHE A 229 15.53 -4.07 -9.84
C PHE A 229 14.15 -4.11 -9.20
N VAL A 230 13.12 -4.27 -10.03
CA VAL A 230 11.76 -4.61 -9.58
C VAL A 230 11.42 -5.99 -10.12
N VAL A 231 11.15 -6.91 -9.21
CA VAL A 231 10.64 -8.25 -9.51
C VAL A 231 9.12 -8.18 -9.50
N ILE A 232 8.49 -8.45 -10.64
CA ILE A 232 7.05 -8.38 -10.82
C ILE A 232 6.54 -9.80 -10.93
N HIS A 233 5.81 -10.24 -9.92
CA HIS A 233 5.21 -11.57 -9.85
C HIS A 233 3.71 -11.49 -10.15
N PHE A 234 3.25 -12.32 -11.09
CA PHE A 234 1.86 -12.42 -11.52
C PHE A 234 1.23 -13.69 -10.93
N GLN A 235 0.04 -13.55 -10.34
CA GLN A 235 -0.72 -14.69 -9.84
C GLN A 235 -1.31 -15.53 -10.99
N ALA A 236 -1.78 -14.86 -12.04
CA ALA A 236 -2.31 -15.45 -13.24
C ALA A 236 -1.67 -14.82 -14.48
N LEU A 237 -1.67 -15.52 -15.62
CA LEU A 237 -0.93 -15.13 -16.81
C LEU A 237 -1.81 -14.79 -18.01
N GLU A 238 -3.12 -15.07 -17.93
CA GLU A 238 -4.05 -15.03 -19.07
C GLU A 238 -4.14 -13.66 -19.74
N ASP A 239 -3.87 -12.61 -18.99
CA ASP A 239 -4.00 -11.23 -19.43
C ASP A 239 -2.66 -10.52 -19.64
N ILE A 240 -1.53 -11.25 -19.58
CA ILE A 240 -0.18 -10.67 -19.59
C ILE A 240 0.52 -10.96 -20.91
N ASP A 241 0.76 -9.90 -21.68
CA ASP A 241 1.53 -9.97 -22.94
C ASP A 241 3.04 -9.75 -22.64
N PHE A 242 3.72 -10.82 -22.24
CA PHE A 242 5.16 -10.77 -21.97
C PHE A 242 6.01 -10.31 -23.16
N PRO A 243 5.77 -10.75 -24.42
CA PRO A 243 6.48 -10.23 -25.58
C PRO A 243 6.37 -8.70 -25.71
N TYR A 244 5.17 -8.16 -25.54
CA TYR A 244 4.95 -6.72 -25.55
C TYR A 244 5.70 -6.02 -24.41
N LEU A 245 5.58 -6.51 -23.17
CA LEU A 245 6.27 -5.94 -22.02
C LEU A 245 7.78 -5.92 -22.20
N LEU A 246 8.38 -7.02 -22.69
CA LEU A 246 9.82 -7.09 -22.97
C LEU A 246 10.24 -6.12 -24.06
N SER A 247 9.41 -5.87 -25.08
CA SER A 247 9.71 -4.91 -26.14
C SER A 247 9.70 -3.46 -25.64
N MET A 248 8.83 -3.13 -24.66
CA MET A 248 8.65 -1.79 -24.11
C MET A 248 9.58 -1.47 -22.94
N LEU A 249 9.99 -2.48 -22.19
CA LEU A 249 10.79 -2.34 -20.98
C LEU A 249 12.23 -2.76 -21.23
N GLN A 250 13.02 -1.88 -21.84
CA GLN A 250 14.43 -2.16 -22.14
C GLN A 250 15.19 -2.59 -20.88
N GLY A 251 15.91 -3.72 -20.97
CA GLY A 251 16.65 -4.32 -19.87
C GLY A 251 15.79 -5.24 -18.98
N ALA A 252 14.52 -5.45 -19.31
CA ALA A 252 13.68 -6.43 -18.66
C ALA A 252 14.01 -7.86 -19.11
N PHE A 253 13.78 -8.83 -18.23
CA PHE A 253 13.90 -10.26 -18.53
C PHE A 253 12.90 -11.09 -17.73
N ILE A 254 12.58 -12.28 -18.20
CA ILE A 254 11.75 -13.24 -17.48
C ILE A 254 12.67 -14.13 -16.65
N SER A 255 12.46 -14.15 -15.33
CA SER A 255 13.23 -14.99 -14.39
C SER A 255 12.54 -16.32 -14.09
N GLN A 256 11.21 -16.32 -14.11
CA GLN A 256 10.36 -17.51 -13.98
C GLN A 256 9.13 -17.34 -14.86
N ILE A 257 8.34 -18.41 -15.07
CA ILE A 257 7.19 -18.40 -15.98
C ILE A 257 6.20 -17.26 -15.70
N ASN A 258 6.07 -16.85 -14.46
CA ASN A 258 5.17 -15.80 -13.98
C ASN A 258 5.89 -14.61 -13.35
N THR A 259 7.16 -14.40 -13.70
CA THR A 259 7.96 -13.37 -13.05
C THR A 259 8.79 -12.58 -14.06
N LEU A 260 8.46 -11.31 -14.19
CA LEU A 260 9.19 -10.33 -14.99
C LEU A 260 10.10 -9.51 -14.06
N VAL A 261 11.34 -9.32 -14.44
CA VAL A 261 12.30 -8.46 -13.74
C VAL A 261 12.59 -7.25 -14.60
N VAL A 262 12.48 -6.05 -14.03
CA VAL A 262 12.73 -4.79 -14.74
C VAL A 262 13.74 -3.92 -13.97
N PRO A 263 14.56 -3.09 -14.65
CA PRO A 263 15.35 -2.07 -13.97
C PRO A 263 14.47 -1.16 -13.11
N GLY A 264 14.90 -0.81 -11.91
CA GLY A 264 14.08 -0.05 -10.96
C GLY A 264 13.60 1.29 -11.49
N GLY A 265 14.41 2.00 -12.30
CA GLY A 265 13.99 3.24 -12.99
C GLY A 265 12.83 3.04 -13.97
N LYS A 266 12.46 1.80 -14.31
CA LYS A 266 11.32 1.46 -15.18
C LYS A 266 10.05 1.07 -14.40
N MET A 267 10.08 1.11 -13.07
CA MET A 267 8.96 0.66 -12.24
C MET A 267 7.64 1.37 -12.60
N GLY A 268 7.66 2.70 -12.70
CA GLY A 268 6.45 3.47 -13.04
C GLY A 268 5.89 3.10 -14.42
N LEU A 269 6.76 3.00 -15.44
CA LEU A 269 6.35 2.58 -16.78
C LEU A 269 5.81 1.13 -16.79
N ALA A 270 6.47 0.22 -16.08
CA ALA A 270 5.99 -1.17 -15.96
C ALA A 270 4.60 -1.21 -15.32
N MET A 271 4.36 -0.45 -14.25
CA MET A 271 3.04 -0.34 -13.65
C MET A 271 1.99 0.18 -14.64
N GLU A 272 2.29 1.24 -15.40
CA GLU A 272 1.37 1.78 -16.40
C GLU A 272 1.02 0.75 -17.48
N LEU A 273 2.02 0.07 -18.02
CA LEU A 273 1.84 -0.92 -19.08
C LEU A 273 1.07 -2.16 -18.63
N ILE A 274 1.25 -2.58 -17.37
CA ILE A 274 0.60 -3.75 -16.80
C ILE A 274 -0.79 -3.40 -16.24
N MET A 275 -0.89 -2.35 -15.43
CA MET A 275 -2.13 -2.00 -14.76
C MET A 275 -3.14 -1.34 -15.67
N GLY A 276 -2.72 -0.56 -16.66
CA GLY A 276 -3.63 0.15 -17.57
C GLY A 276 -4.63 -0.78 -18.26
N PRO A 277 -4.19 -1.85 -18.93
CA PRO A 277 -5.09 -2.86 -19.52
C PRO A 277 -6.01 -3.52 -18.49
N LEU A 278 -5.51 -3.88 -17.31
CA LEU A 278 -6.29 -4.52 -16.25
C LEU A 278 -7.38 -3.59 -15.71
N VAL A 279 -7.05 -2.33 -15.43
CA VAL A 279 -8.03 -1.33 -14.99
C VAL A 279 -9.11 -1.13 -16.07
N ARG A 280 -8.73 -1.03 -17.34
CA ARG A 280 -9.70 -0.91 -18.44
C ARG A 280 -10.65 -2.09 -18.47
N ARG A 281 -10.15 -3.31 -18.39
CA ARG A 281 -10.99 -4.53 -18.35
C ARG A 281 -11.95 -4.52 -17.15
N LEU A 282 -11.46 -4.08 -16.00
CA LEU A 282 -12.26 -3.99 -14.78
C LEU A 282 -13.44 -3.03 -14.96
N ILE A 283 -13.19 -1.86 -15.54
CA ILE A 283 -14.25 -0.85 -15.83
C ILE A 283 -15.24 -1.36 -16.90
N GLU A 284 -14.79 -2.16 -17.85
CA GLU A 284 -15.66 -2.84 -18.84
C GLU A 284 -16.48 -4.00 -18.22
N GLY A 285 -16.40 -4.23 -16.93
CA GLY A 285 -17.13 -5.29 -16.23
C GLY A 285 -16.57 -6.70 -16.46
N LYS A 286 -15.31 -6.81 -16.90
CA LYS A 286 -14.61 -8.10 -17.10
C LYS A 286 -13.86 -8.47 -15.83
N LYS A 287 -13.91 -9.76 -15.46
CA LYS A 287 -13.12 -10.27 -14.34
C LYS A 287 -11.62 -10.19 -14.65
N ILE A 288 -10.84 -9.84 -13.63
CA ILE A 288 -9.41 -10.08 -13.58
C ILE A 288 -9.20 -11.46 -12.95
N VAL A 289 -8.48 -12.31 -13.62
CA VAL A 289 -8.20 -13.70 -13.20
C VAL A 289 -6.85 -13.77 -12.50
#